data_1cb723991a6679790cf9116f853e4f4b
#
_entry.id   1cb723991a6679790cf9116f853e4f4b
#
_cell.length_a   1.000
_cell.length_b   1.000
_cell.length_c   1.000
_cell.angle_alpha   90.00
_cell.angle_beta   90.00
_cell.angle_gamma   90.00
#
_symmetry.space_group_name_H-M   'P 1'
#
loop_
_entity.id
_entity.type
_entity.pdbx_description
1 polymer ?
#
loop_
_entity_poly.entity_id
_entity_poly.type
_entity_poly.pdbx_seq_one_letter_code
_entity_poly.pdbx_strand_id
1 'polypeptide(L)'
;AAIRQMLREGRNNEAVARLKDILAAAPGDVPARELMFDAQFQRRNWAEALSELQVLLQARPDVLRYRVFEVSTLSNGKRYEDAAARARAYLAAHGENISVLNALKVSCFGLGRIDEAVRCGQRVLELHDAEAWRRSSGRRLSPSAGRAGKSIIAFSLWGRHAAYNYGALINLALAAKVYPGWTCRYYVGADVPGAIVDHLVKGGAEVLHPDAFPGVPMLYARFLPLDDPTVARFLSRDCDSRLNDAEAGLVAEWEKSGAPFHVIRDHVLHTEPIMGQLWGGRADCGVDIRALIEELSSSKYGYDQLMLAFKLWPIIRNHALVHDRHYTLAGVNTVPITHENLGAGYQNLASIRKEIDRLGIQVALGIAGR
;
A
#
# COMPACT_ATOMS: atom_id res chain seq x y z
N ALA A 1 -11.69 -16.07 -23.57
CA ALA A 1 -12.38 -14.85 -23.07
C ALA A 1 -13.00 -15.09 -21.70
N ALA A 2 -13.89 -16.11 -21.54
CA ALA A 2 -14.64 -16.36 -20.29
C ALA A 2 -13.76 -16.58 -19.05
N ILE A 3 -12.69 -17.37 -19.15
CA ILE A 3 -11.78 -17.62 -18.00
C ILE A 3 -11.05 -16.34 -17.57
N ARG A 4 -10.60 -15.51 -18.51
CA ARG A 4 -10.01 -14.20 -18.17
C ARG A 4 -11.01 -13.29 -17.45
N GLN A 5 -12.29 -13.38 -17.79
CA GLN A 5 -13.33 -12.63 -17.08
C GLN A 5 -13.51 -13.15 -15.64
N MET A 6 -13.53 -14.48 -15.43
CA MET A 6 -13.59 -15.08 -14.09
C MET A 6 -12.43 -14.63 -13.22
N LEU A 7 -11.19 -14.61 -13.75
CA LEU A 7 -10.01 -14.15 -13.00
C LEU A 7 -10.12 -12.67 -12.62
N ARG A 8 -10.66 -11.83 -13.51
CA ARG A 8 -10.92 -10.41 -13.19
C ARG A 8 -11.98 -10.22 -12.11
N GLU A 9 -12.96 -11.12 -12.04
CA GLU A 9 -14.03 -11.15 -11.04
C GLU A 9 -13.63 -11.84 -9.72
N GLY A 10 -12.39 -12.35 -9.62
CA GLY A 10 -11.91 -13.07 -8.45
C GLY A 10 -12.48 -14.50 -8.30
N ARG A 11 -13.15 -15.03 -9.31
CA ARG A 11 -13.72 -16.40 -9.37
C ARG A 11 -12.64 -17.43 -9.70
N ASN A 12 -11.54 -17.39 -8.93
CA ASN A 12 -10.33 -18.15 -9.23
C ASN A 12 -10.54 -19.66 -9.14
N ASN A 13 -11.38 -20.13 -8.20
CA ASN A 13 -11.67 -21.57 -8.05
C ASN A 13 -12.38 -22.15 -9.28
N GLU A 14 -13.35 -21.43 -9.82
CA GLU A 14 -14.08 -21.82 -11.02
C GLU A 14 -13.17 -21.76 -12.26
N ALA A 15 -12.33 -20.72 -12.37
CA ALA A 15 -11.33 -20.63 -13.42
C ALA A 15 -10.39 -21.83 -13.41
N VAL A 16 -9.88 -22.22 -12.23
CA VAL A 16 -9.01 -23.40 -12.07
C VAL A 16 -9.71 -24.69 -12.50
N ALA A 17 -10.98 -24.91 -12.12
CA ALA A 17 -11.71 -26.11 -12.51
C ALA A 17 -11.80 -26.21 -14.05
N ARG A 18 -12.24 -25.17 -14.72
CA ARG A 18 -12.33 -25.15 -16.20
C ARG A 18 -10.98 -25.29 -16.90
N LEU A 19 -9.92 -24.70 -16.33
CA LEU A 19 -8.57 -24.83 -16.88
C LEU A 19 -8.04 -26.26 -16.75
N LYS A 20 -8.38 -26.98 -15.70
CA LYS A 20 -8.03 -28.40 -15.55
C LYS A 20 -8.60 -29.25 -16.67
N ASP A 21 -9.88 -29.04 -17.02
CA ASP A 21 -10.53 -29.77 -18.11
C ASP A 21 -9.86 -29.48 -19.47
N ILE A 22 -9.52 -28.22 -19.73
CA ILE A 22 -8.81 -27.82 -20.96
C ILE A 22 -7.42 -28.46 -21.02
N LEU A 23 -6.66 -28.42 -19.92
CA LEU A 23 -5.30 -28.96 -19.86
C LEU A 23 -5.27 -30.47 -19.82
N ALA A 24 -6.35 -31.13 -19.39
CA ALA A 24 -6.51 -32.59 -19.53
C ALA A 24 -6.66 -33.00 -21.00
N ALA A 25 -7.42 -32.23 -21.79
CA ALA A 25 -7.59 -32.45 -23.21
C ALA A 25 -6.37 -32.00 -24.06
N ALA A 26 -5.70 -30.94 -23.65
CA ALA A 26 -4.56 -30.34 -24.34
C ALA A 26 -3.45 -29.94 -23.34
N PRO A 27 -2.61 -30.89 -22.87
CA PRO A 27 -1.60 -30.60 -21.84
C PRO A 27 -0.54 -29.56 -22.24
N GLY A 28 -0.32 -29.36 -23.54
CA GLY A 28 0.62 -28.39 -24.09
C GLY A 28 0.03 -27.01 -24.41
N ASP A 29 -1.23 -26.73 -24.06
CA ASP A 29 -1.87 -25.43 -24.34
C ASP A 29 -1.23 -24.31 -23.49
N VAL A 30 -0.27 -23.59 -24.08
CA VAL A 30 0.46 -22.50 -23.42
C VAL A 30 -0.47 -21.40 -22.93
N PRO A 31 -1.43 -20.88 -23.69
CA PRO A 31 -2.42 -19.92 -23.20
C PRO A 31 -3.22 -20.39 -21.98
N ALA A 32 -3.63 -21.66 -21.94
CA ALA A 32 -4.34 -22.20 -20.79
C ALA A 32 -3.43 -22.33 -19.56
N ARG A 33 -2.16 -22.69 -19.75
CA ARG A 33 -1.16 -22.73 -18.65
C ARG A 33 -0.85 -21.35 -18.10
N GLU A 34 -0.73 -20.32 -18.93
CA GLU A 34 -0.58 -18.94 -18.47
C GLU A 34 -1.75 -18.51 -17.57
N LEU A 35 -2.98 -18.82 -17.97
CA LEU A 35 -4.16 -18.54 -17.17
C LEU A 35 -4.22 -19.39 -15.88
N MET A 36 -3.73 -20.63 -15.93
CA MET A 36 -3.62 -21.48 -14.74
C MET A 36 -2.60 -20.90 -13.76
N PHE A 37 -1.45 -20.46 -14.24
CA PHE A 37 -0.47 -19.72 -13.43
C PHE A 37 -1.11 -18.50 -12.77
N ASP A 38 -1.78 -17.62 -13.54
CA ASP A 38 -2.45 -16.44 -13.02
C ASP A 38 -3.47 -16.79 -11.93
N ALA A 39 -4.28 -17.84 -12.15
CA ALA A 39 -5.26 -18.31 -11.18
C ALA A 39 -4.61 -18.81 -9.88
N GLN A 40 -3.56 -19.62 -9.98
CA GLN A 40 -2.86 -20.15 -8.80
C GLN A 40 -2.11 -19.04 -8.05
N PHE A 41 -1.50 -18.10 -8.77
CA PHE A 41 -0.82 -16.95 -8.19
C PHE A 41 -1.81 -16.06 -7.40
N GLN A 42 -2.99 -15.76 -7.96
CA GLN A 42 -4.02 -14.99 -7.26
C GLN A 42 -4.57 -15.70 -6.02
N ARG A 43 -4.63 -17.04 -6.06
CA ARG A 43 -5.00 -17.90 -4.91
C ARG A 43 -3.87 -18.03 -3.89
N ARG A 44 -2.69 -17.50 -4.14
CA ARG A 44 -1.47 -17.69 -3.35
C ARG A 44 -1.01 -19.14 -3.22
N ASN A 45 -1.36 -19.97 -4.19
CA ASN A 45 -0.91 -21.35 -4.29
C ASN A 45 0.45 -21.39 -4.99
N TRP A 46 1.49 -20.99 -4.25
CA TRP A 46 2.82 -20.73 -4.82
C TRP A 46 3.47 -21.98 -5.42
N ALA A 47 3.25 -23.15 -4.83
CA ALA A 47 3.80 -24.42 -5.34
C ALA A 47 3.21 -24.78 -6.72
N GLU A 48 1.89 -24.70 -6.85
CA GLU A 48 1.20 -24.95 -8.11
C GLU A 48 1.53 -23.91 -9.16
N ALA A 49 1.62 -22.62 -8.77
CA ALA A 49 2.04 -21.56 -9.68
C ALA A 49 3.47 -21.82 -10.21
N LEU A 50 4.41 -22.23 -9.38
CA LEU A 50 5.77 -22.61 -9.80
C LEU A 50 5.77 -23.82 -10.74
N SER A 51 4.93 -24.82 -10.49
CA SER A 51 4.79 -25.98 -11.38
C SER A 51 4.35 -25.57 -12.79
N GLU A 52 3.36 -24.68 -12.90
CA GLU A 52 2.94 -24.16 -14.21
C GLU A 52 4.05 -23.36 -14.91
N LEU A 53 4.80 -22.53 -14.15
CA LEU A 53 5.93 -21.78 -14.69
C LEU A 53 7.06 -22.67 -15.20
N GLN A 54 7.34 -23.81 -14.54
CA GLN A 54 8.35 -24.77 -15.01
C GLN A 54 7.99 -25.33 -16.40
N VAL A 55 6.72 -25.69 -16.60
CA VAL A 55 6.25 -26.15 -17.91
C VAL A 55 6.32 -25.03 -18.96
N LEU A 56 5.93 -23.80 -18.59
CA LEU A 56 5.99 -22.64 -19.48
C LEU A 56 7.45 -22.30 -19.86
N LEU A 57 8.39 -22.37 -18.93
CA LEU A 57 9.83 -22.13 -19.17
C LEU A 57 10.46 -23.22 -20.06
N GLN A 58 10.00 -24.46 -19.95
CA GLN A 58 10.44 -25.55 -20.84
C GLN A 58 9.91 -25.36 -22.27
N ALA A 59 8.63 -24.99 -22.38
CA ALA A 59 7.96 -24.78 -23.68
C ALA A 59 8.46 -23.50 -24.40
N ARG A 60 8.72 -22.45 -23.66
CA ARG A 60 9.10 -21.12 -24.17
C ARG A 60 10.20 -20.47 -23.32
N PRO A 61 11.45 -20.97 -23.41
CA PRO A 61 12.58 -20.47 -22.62
C PRO A 61 13.00 -19.02 -22.98
N ASP A 62 12.61 -18.56 -24.15
CA ASP A 62 12.83 -17.22 -24.70
C ASP A 62 11.96 -16.14 -24.06
N VAL A 63 10.87 -16.51 -23.37
CA VAL A 63 9.91 -15.57 -22.81
C VAL A 63 10.39 -15.09 -21.42
N LEU A 64 11.13 -13.99 -21.39
CA LEU A 64 11.75 -13.43 -20.17
C LEU A 64 10.73 -13.15 -19.04
N ARG A 65 9.49 -12.82 -19.34
CA ARG A 65 8.46 -12.58 -18.32
C ARG A 65 8.22 -13.79 -17.40
N TYR A 66 8.40 -15.03 -17.90
CA TYR A 66 8.24 -16.23 -17.07
C TYR A 66 9.33 -16.33 -16.01
N ARG A 67 10.57 -15.89 -16.33
CA ARG A 67 11.67 -15.84 -15.36
C ARG A 67 11.39 -14.77 -14.29
N VAL A 68 10.82 -13.62 -14.67
CA VAL A 68 10.39 -12.58 -13.72
C VAL A 68 9.30 -13.13 -12.79
N PHE A 69 8.32 -13.85 -13.35
CA PHE A 69 7.26 -14.49 -12.56
C PHE A 69 7.80 -15.59 -11.64
N GLU A 70 8.78 -16.39 -12.09
CA GLU A 70 9.45 -17.41 -11.26
C GLU A 70 10.06 -16.76 -10.02
N VAL A 71 10.85 -15.70 -10.18
CA VAL A 71 11.48 -14.99 -9.08
C VAL A 71 10.43 -14.45 -8.10
N SER A 72 9.40 -13.78 -8.62
CA SER A 72 8.33 -13.22 -7.80
C SER A 72 7.55 -14.29 -7.05
N THR A 73 7.26 -15.43 -7.70
CA THR A 73 6.52 -16.55 -7.10
C THR A 73 7.33 -17.22 -5.99
N LEU A 74 8.63 -17.43 -6.22
CA LEU A 74 9.55 -17.98 -5.22
C LEU A 74 9.62 -17.06 -3.98
N SER A 75 9.77 -15.75 -4.19
CA SER A 75 9.84 -14.77 -3.12
C SER A 75 8.53 -14.73 -2.30
N ASN A 76 7.37 -14.68 -2.97
CA ASN A 76 6.06 -14.72 -2.32
C ASN A 76 5.81 -16.05 -1.57
N GLY A 77 6.31 -17.15 -2.12
CA GLY A 77 6.29 -18.48 -1.49
C GLY A 77 7.32 -18.66 -0.37
N LYS A 78 8.04 -17.59 0.01
CA LYS A 78 9.08 -17.57 1.05
C LYS A 78 10.28 -18.52 0.77
N ARG A 79 10.45 -18.92 -0.48
CA ARG A 79 11.65 -19.66 -0.95
C ARG A 79 12.77 -18.65 -1.25
N TYR A 80 13.20 -17.93 -0.23
CA TYR A 80 14.02 -16.73 -0.35
C TYR A 80 15.40 -16.99 -0.94
N GLU A 81 16.06 -18.12 -0.60
CA GLU A 81 17.37 -18.47 -1.19
C GLU A 81 17.25 -18.71 -2.70
N ASP A 82 16.26 -19.50 -3.12
CA ASP A 82 16.02 -19.79 -4.54
C ASP A 82 15.67 -18.51 -5.30
N ALA A 83 14.77 -17.69 -4.73
CA ALA A 83 14.37 -16.41 -5.30
C ALA A 83 15.58 -15.47 -5.49
N ALA A 84 16.43 -15.34 -4.48
CA ALA A 84 17.61 -14.50 -4.54
C ALA A 84 18.63 -15.01 -5.58
N ALA A 85 18.84 -16.33 -5.66
CA ALA A 85 19.74 -16.93 -6.67
C ALA A 85 19.21 -16.67 -8.10
N ARG A 86 17.91 -16.91 -8.35
CA ARG A 86 17.28 -16.66 -9.66
C ARG A 86 17.27 -15.18 -10.02
N ALA A 87 16.99 -14.30 -9.04
CA ALA A 87 17.02 -12.86 -9.25
C ALA A 87 18.39 -12.36 -9.69
N ARG A 88 19.48 -12.77 -8.99
CA ARG A 88 20.85 -12.38 -9.36
C ARG A 88 21.23 -12.89 -10.74
N ALA A 89 20.89 -14.14 -11.07
CA ALA A 89 21.14 -14.70 -12.39
C ALA A 89 20.40 -13.92 -13.49
N TYR A 90 19.13 -13.56 -13.24
CA TYR A 90 18.36 -12.74 -14.17
C TYR A 90 19.00 -11.36 -14.39
N LEU A 91 19.33 -10.66 -13.30
CA LEU A 91 19.90 -9.31 -13.37
C LEU A 91 21.27 -9.30 -14.06
N ALA A 92 22.10 -10.33 -13.85
CA ALA A 92 23.37 -10.46 -14.53
C ALA A 92 23.24 -10.69 -16.04
N ALA A 93 22.23 -11.45 -16.46
CA ALA A 93 22.03 -11.81 -17.87
C ALA A 93 21.23 -10.78 -18.67
N HIS A 94 20.29 -10.06 -18.02
CA HIS A 94 19.28 -9.27 -18.72
C HIS A 94 19.21 -7.80 -18.25
N GLY A 95 20.02 -7.42 -17.25
CA GLY A 95 20.00 -6.07 -16.70
C GLY A 95 18.85 -5.84 -15.70
N GLU A 96 18.62 -4.60 -15.39
CA GLU A 96 17.68 -4.20 -14.33
C GLU A 96 16.21 -4.43 -14.69
N ASN A 97 15.47 -4.94 -13.72
CA ASN A 97 14.03 -5.09 -13.77
C ASN A 97 13.45 -4.83 -12.37
N ILE A 98 12.54 -3.89 -12.25
CA ILE A 98 11.96 -3.46 -10.96
C ILE A 98 11.34 -4.63 -10.20
N SER A 99 10.58 -5.49 -10.88
CA SER A 99 9.93 -6.65 -10.23
C SER A 99 10.95 -7.64 -9.69
N VAL A 100 12.04 -7.88 -10.43
CA VAL A 100 13.12 -8.78 -10.00
C VAL A 100 13.91 -8.16 -8.84
N LEU A 101 14.25 -6.87 -8.92
CA LEU A 101 14.90 -6.15 -7.81
C LEU A 101 14.04 -6.14 -6.56
N ASN A 102 12.74 -5.95 -6.71
CA ASN A 102 11.78 -5.96 -5.61
C ASN A 102 11.70 -7.34 -4.95
N ALA A 103 11.62 -8.41 -5.74
CA ALA A 103 11.63 -9.77 -5.23
C ALA A 103 12.97 -10.13 -4.56
N LEU A 104 14.10 -9.65 -5.10
CA LEU A 104 15.42 -9.82 -4.48
C LEU A 104 15.49 -9.08 -3.14
N LYS A 105 15.04 -7.83 -3.08
CA LYS A 105 14.93 -7.04 -1.83
C LYS A 105 14.14 -7.80 -0.76
N VAL A 106 12.92 -8.26 -1.09
CA VAL A 106 12.06 -9.01 -0.15
C VAL A 106 12.74 -10.29 0.31
N SER A 107 13.39 -11.01 -0.61
CA SER A 107 14.08 -12.26 -0.29
C SER A 107 15.30 -12.02 0.60
N CYS A 108 16.12 -11.02 0.30
CA CYS A 108 17.26 -10.63 1.13
C CYS A 108 16.82 -10.19 2.53
N PHE A 109 15.73 -9.44 2.63
CA PHE A 109 15.16 -9.07 3.93
C PHE A 109 14.72 -10.31 4.71
N GLY A 110 13.99 -11.24 4.07
CA GLY A 110 13.55 -12.49 4.68
C GLY A 110 14.69 -13.41 5.13
N LEU A 111 15.88 -13.26 4.52
CA LEU A 111 17.13 -13.97 4.88
C LEU A 111 18.00 -13.22 5.90
N GLY A 112 17.56 -12.04 6.39
CA GLY A 112 18.37 -11.21 7.27
C GLY A 112 19.55 -10.50 6.58
N ARG A 113 19.63 -10.51 5.25
CA ARG A 113 20.69 -9.83 4.46
C ARG A 113 20.30 -8.36 4.23
N ILE A 114 20.27 -7.60 5.32
CA ILE A 114 19.67 -6.24 5.34
C ILE A 114 20.39 -5.28 4.39
N ASP A 115 21.73 -5.27 4.37
CA ASP A 115 22.50 -4.37 3.50
C ASP A 115 22.24 -4.61 2.01
N GLU A 116 22.06 -5.86 1.61
CA GLU A 116 21.69 -6.19 0.23
C GLU A 116 20.25 -5.78 -0.08
N ALA A 117 19.34 -5.99 0.87
CA ALA A 117 17.96 -5.55 0.73
C ALA A 117 17.88 -4.02 0.58
N VAL A 118 18.66 -3.27 1.37
CA VAL A 118 18.75 -1.80 1.25
C VAL A 118 19.29 -1.38 -0.11
N ARG A 119 20.38 -1.99 -0.60
CA ARG A 119 20.90 -1.65 -1.96
C ARG A 119 19.88 -1.90 -3.06
N CYS A 120 19.19 -3.05 -3.01
CA CYS A 120 18.12 -3.34 -3.98
C CYS A 120 16.95 -2.35 -3.84
N GLY A 121 16.58 -2.02 -2.60
CA GLY A 121 15.50 -1.07 -2.31
C GLY A 121 15.81 0.35 -2.79
N GLN A 122 17.04 0.82 -2.57
CA GLN A 122 17.49 2.11 -3.12
C GLN A 122 17.30 2.15 -4.65
N ARG A 123 17.71 1.08 -5.33
CA ARG A 123 17.59 1.03 -6.79
C ARG A 123 16.13 0.96 -7.26
N VAL A 124 15.28 0.21 -6.56
CA VAL A 124 13.83 0.17 -6.84
C VAL A 124 13.20 1.55 -6.71
N LEU A 125 13.51 2.27 -5.62
CA LEU A 125 12.99 3.62 -5.40
C LEU A 125 13.46 4.61 -6.48
N GLU A 126 14.73 4.57 -6.89
CA GLU A 126 15.28 5.38 -7.98
C GLU A 126 14.56 5.11 -9.32
N LEU A 127 14.30 3.85 -9.61
CA LEU A 127 13.60 3.46 -10.85
C LEU A 127 12.14 3.89 -10.83
N HIS A 128 11.46 3.80 -9.67
CA HIS A 128 10.10 4.33 -9.51
C HIS A 128 10.07 5.85 -9.66
N ASP A 129 11.01 6.58 -9.05
CA ASP A 129 11.12 8.03 -9.17
C ASP A 129 11.35 8.47 -10.63
N ALA A 130 12.27 7.81 -11.33
CA ALA A 130 12.56 8.09 -12.74
C ALA A 130 11.36 7.79 -13.64
N GLU A 131 10.63 6.70 -13.40
CA GLU A 131 9.43 6.36 -14.15
C GLU A 131 8.30 7.36 -13.89
N ALA A 132 8.10 7.76 -12.63
CA ALA A 132 7.15 8.78 -12.24
C ALA A 132 7.44 10.12 -12.96
N TRP A 133 8.70 10.50 -13.01
CA TRP A 133 9.12 11.71 -13.69
C TRP A 133 8.85 11.67 -15.20
N ARG A 134 9.14 10.53 -15.84
CA ARG A 134 8.83 10.34 -17.28
C ARG A 134 7.33 10.43 -17.60
N ARG A 135 6.47 10.06 -16.66
CA ARG A 135 5.02 10.11 -16.78
C ARG A 135 4.40 11.42 -16.28
N SER A 136 5.22 12.37 -15.84
CA SER A 136 4.75 13.64 -15.28
C SER A 136 3.92 14.42 -16.31
N SER A 137 2.78 14.93 -15.85
CA SER A 137 1.92 15.81 -16.64
C SER A 137 2.40 17.26 -16.71
N GLY A 138 3.53 17.60 -16.06
CA GLY A 138 4.00 18.96 -15.92
C GLY A 138 3.17 19.83 -14.97
N ARG A 139 2.18 19.26 -14.27
CA ARG A 139 1.41 19.98 -13.23
C ARG A 139 2.34 20.47 -12.13
N ARG A 140 2.10 21.70 -11.66
CA ARG A 140 2.88 22.33 -10.60
C ARG A 140 1.96 22.69 -9.44
N LEU A 141 2.54 22.73 -8.23
CA LEU A 141 1.85 23.24 -7.06
C LEU A 141 1.62 24.74 -7.20
N SER A 142 0.50 25.20 -6.69
CA SER A 142 0.27 26.62 -6.40
C SER A 142 0.58 26.82 -4.92
N PRO A 143 1.67 27.55 -4.58
CA PRO A 143 1.98 27.80 -3.18
C PRO A 143 0.84 28.57 -2.54
N SER A 144 0.34 28.09 -1.42
CA SER A 144 -0.63 28.79 -0.60
C SER A 144 0.03 29.44 0.61
N ALA A 145 -0.55 30.54 1.07
CA ALA A 145 -0.13 31.25 2.27
C ALA A 145 -0.45 30.52 3.59
N GLY A 146 -1.07 29.37 3.51
CA GLY A 146 -1.56 28.60 4.66
C GLY A 146 -3.02 28.89 4.97
N ARG A 147 -3.86 27.87 4.96
CA ARG A 147 -5.28 27.95 5.31
C ARG A 147 -5.48 27.64 6.78
N ALA A 148 -6.29 28.45 7.46
CA ALA A 148 -6.86 28.05 8.74
C ALA A 148 -7.91 26.95 8.52
N GLY A 149 -7.93 25.94 9.38
CA GLY A 149 -8.85 24.82 9.25
C GLY A 149 -8.49 23.64 10.14
N LYS A 150 -9.18 22.52 9.94
CA LYS A 150 -8.96 21.31 10.72
C LYS A 150 -7.65 20.60 10.36
N SER A 151 -7.04 19.95 11.34
CA SER A 151 -5.99 18.95 11.14
C SER A 151 -6.65 17.57 11.19
N ILE A 152 -6.59 16.80 10.10
CA ILE A 152 -7.32 15.53 9.93
C ILE A 152 -6.35 14.36 9.83
N ILE A 153 -6.60 13.29 10.63
CA ILE A 153 -6.02 11.97 10.38
C ILE A 153 -7.09 11.15 9.66
N ALA A 154 -6.84 10.82 8.40
CA ALA A 154 -7.82 10.21 7.51
C ALA A 154 -7.59 8.71 7.35
N PHE A 155 -8.66 7.96 7.48
CA PHE A 155 -8.68 6.51 7.36
C PHE A 155 -9.77 6.08 6.38
N SER A 156 -9.49 5.05 5.58
CA SER A 156 -10.51 4.30 4.85
C SER A 156 -10.80 2.99 5.58
N LEU A 157 -12.07 2.71 5.85
CA LEU A 157 -12.52 1.51 6.56
C LEU A 157 -13.66 0.85 5.80
N TRP A 158 -13.46 -0.39 5.37
CA TRP A 158 -14.49 -1.20 4.71
C TRP A 158 -14.29 -2.69 5.03
N GLY A 159 -15.30 -3.48 4.79
CA GLY A 159 -15.28 -4.90 5.10
C GLY A 159 -15.41 -5.21 6.58
N ARG A 160 -15.35 -6.52 6.88
CA ARG A 160 -15.53 -7.05 8.23
C ARG A 160 -14.26 -7.60 8.85
N HIS A 161 -13.11 -7.33 8.25
CA HIS A 161 -11.86 -7.88 8.75
C HIS A 161 -11.48 -7.27 10.10
N ALA A 162 -11.23 -8.13 11.09
CA ALA A 162 -11.06 -7.73 12.48
C ALA A 162 -9.88 -6.76 12.69
N ALA A 163 -8.74 -6.97 12.00
CA ALA A 163 -7.56 -6.12 12.17
C ALA A 163 -7.86 -4.65 11.82
N TYR A 164 -8.62 -4.39 10.74
CA TYR A 164 -8.98 -3.03 10.33
C TYR A 164 -10.05 -2.43 11.24
N ASN A 165 -11.11 -3.19 11.57
CA ASN A 165 -12.20 -2.69 12.40
C ASN A 165 -11.75 -2.39 13.83
N TYR A 166 -11.03 -3.30 14.46
CA TYR A 166 -10.46 -3.05 15.79
C TYR A 166 -9.35 -2.00 15.74
N GLY A 167 -8.52 -2.00 14.69
CA GLY A 167 -7.48 -1.02 14.51
C GLY A 167 -8.02 0.40 14.39
N ALA A 168 -9.18 0.60 13.76
CA ALA A 168 -9.86 1.89 13.72
C ALA A 168 -10.21 2.40 15.12
N LEU A 169 -10.75 1.53 15.99
CA LEU A 169 -11.09 1.87 17.38
C LEU A 169 -9.84 2.21 18.20
N ILE A 170 -8.79 1.41 18.04
CA ILE A 170 -7.51 1.61 18.73
C ILE A 170 -6.89 2.94 18.30
N ASN A 171 -6.86 3.23 17.00
CA ASN A 171 -6.31 4.48 16.48
C ASN A 171 -7.08 5.70 16.95
N LEU A 172 -8.41 5.61 17.05
CA LEU A 172 -9.21 6.68 17.64
C LEU A 172 -8.81 6.97 19.10
N ALA A 173 -8.66 5.92 19.92
CA ALA A 173 -8.23 6.05 21.29
C ALA A 173 -6.79 6.57 21.43
N LEU A 174 -5.89 6.16 20.55
CA LEU A 174 -4.49 6.63 20.53
C LEU A 174 -4.38 8.09 20.06
N ALA A 175 -5.17 8.50 19.07
CA ALA A 175 -5.10 9.83 18.48
C ALA A 175 -5.28 10.95 19.50
N ALA A 176 -6.16 10.77 20.47
CA ALA A 176 -6.40 11.76 21.53
C ALA A 176 -5.12 12.09 22.33
N LYS A 177 -4.23 11.08 22.49
CA LYS A 177 -2.97 11.22 23.22
C LYS A 177 -1.80 11.62 22.32
N VAL A 178 -1.70 10.94 21.17
CA VAL A 178 -0.53 11.03 20.27
C VAL A 178 -0.58 12.27 19.39
N TYR A 179 -1.80 12.67 18.98
CA TYR A 179 -2.04 13.80 18.08
C TYR A 179 -3.05 14.79 18.67
N PRO A 180 -2.72 15.48 19.79
CA PRO A 180 -3.62 16.45 20.39
C PRO A 180 -3.96 17.57 19.39
N GLY A 181 -5.25 17.86 19.25
CA GLY A 181 -5.75 18.88 18.32
C GLY A 181 -5.99 18.37 16.89
N TRP A 182 -5.70 17.10 16.59
CA TRP A 182 -6.08 16.46 15.34
C TRP A 182 -7.41 15.70 15.49
N THR A 183 -8.20 15.67 14.42
CA THR A 183 -9.47 14.93 14.37
C THR A 183 -9.31 13.69 13.49
N CYS A 184 -9.69 12.52 13.99
CA CYS A 184 -9.82 11.33 13.17
C CYS A 184 -11.01 11.44 12.24
N ARG A 185 -10.81 11.19 10.96
CA ARG A 185 -11.87 11.10 9.96
C ARG A 185 -11.86 9.73 9.32
N TYR A 186 -12.98 9.01 9.40
CA TYR A 186 -13.17 7.70 8.82
C TYR A 186 -14.12 7.76 7.63
N TYR A 187 -13.65 7.31 6.48
CA TYR A 187 -14.45 7.03 5.31
C TYR A 187 -14.90 5.58 5.41
N VAL A 188 -16.19 5.35 5.62
CA VAL A 188 -16.69 4.04 6.08
C VAL A 188 -17.58 3.40 5.04
N GLY A 189 -17.23 2.18 4.59
CA GLY A 189 -18.04 1.37 3.69
C GLY A 189 -19.33 0.85 4.35
N ALA A 190 -20.35 0.58 3.54
CA ALA A 190 -21.66 0.11 4.01
C ALA A 190 -21.61 -1.28 4.69
N ASP A 191 -20.53 -2.03 4.51
CA ASP A 191 -20.32 -3.37 5.04
C ASP A 191 -19.60 -3.40 6.40
N VAL A 192 -19.22 -2.23 6.94
CA VAL A 192 -18.63 -2.11 8.28
C VAL A 192 -19.71 -2.33 9.35
N PRO A 193 -19.43 -3.13 10.41
CA PRO A 193 -20.40 -3.35 11.48
C PRO A 193 -20.84 -2.07 12.17
N GLY A 194 -22.17 -1.87 12.36
CA GLY A 194 -22.73 -0.67 12.96
C GLY A 194 -22.15 -0.34 14.36
N ALA A 195 -21.88 -1.35 15.19
CA ALA A 195 -21.25 -1.15 16.50
C ALA A 195 -19.86 -0.49 16.42
N ILE A 196 -19.09 -0.72 15.34
CA ILE A 196 -17.83 -0.04 15.07
C ILE A 196 -18.10 1.43 14.75
N VAL A 197 -19.01 1.67 13.81
CA VAL A 197 -19.41 3.03 13.39
C VAL A 197 -19.89 3.85 14.58
N ASP A 198 -20.80 3.29 15.38
CA ASP A 198 -21.34 3.93 16.60
C ASP A 198 -20.23 4.31 17.59
N HIS A 199 -19.25 3.42 17.77
CA HIS A 199 -18.11 3.69 18.65
C HIS A 199 -17.24 4.84 18.11
N LEU A 200 -16.95 4.85 16.81
CA LEU A 200 -16.19 5.93 16.17
C LEU A 200 -16.89 7.28 16.34
N VAL A 201 -18.20 7.34 16.08
CA VAL A 201 -19.00 8.55 16.25
C VAL A 201 -19.03 9.01 17.71
N LYS A 202 -19.31 8.10 18.65
CA LYS A 202 -19.33 8.41 20.10
C LYS A 202 -17.96 8.87 20.62
N GLY A 203 -16.87 8.38 20.03
CA GLY A 203 -15.50 8.79 20.35
C GLY A 203 -15.08 10.12 19.70
N GLY A 204 -15.98 10.82 19.00
CA GLY A 204 -15.74 12.14 18.41
C GLY A 204 -15.05 12.12 17.04
N ALA A 205 -15.00 10.97 16.37
CA ALA A 205 -14.52 10.92 15.00
C ALA A 205 -15.52 11.51 14.01
N GLU A 206 -15.02 12.11 12.95
CA GLU A 206 -15.83 12.39 11.76
C GLU A 206 -16.01 11.09 10.97
N VAL A 207 -17.25 10.69 10.70
CA VAL A 207 -17.57 9.50 9.93
C VAL A 207 -18.31 9.90 8.66
N LEU A 208 -17.76 9.53 7.51
CA LEU A 208 -18.31 9.81 6.19
C LEU A 208 -18.67 8.50 5.48
N HIS A 209 -19.90 8.42 4.98
CA HIS A 209 -20.38 7.28 4.19
C HIS A 209 -20.24 7.54 2.68
N PRO A 210 -20.32 6.51 1.81
CA PRO A 210 -20.07 6.63 0.37
C PRO A 210 -20.86 7.74 -0.33
N ASP A 211 -22.06 8.06 0.13
CA ASP A 211 -22.90 9.15 -0.41
C ASP A 211 -22.24 10.53 -0.28
N ALA A 212 -21.33 10.71 0.68
CA ALA A 212 -20.57 11.95 0.85
C ALA A 212 -19.38 12.08 -0.13
N PHE A 213 -18.99 10.99 -0.80
CA PHE A 213 -17.89 10.98 -1.77
C PHE A 213 -18.20 10.09 -3.00
N PRO A 214 -19.27 10.42 -3.74
CA PRO A 214 -19.72 9.59 -4.87
C PRO A 214 -18.60 9.43 -5.90
N GLY A 215 -18.53 8.23 -6.49
CA GLY A 215 -17.56 7.90 -7.54
C GLY A 215 -16.13 7.61 -7.07
N VAL A 216 -15.81 7.84 -5.79
CA VAL A 216 -14.46 7.56 -5.26
C VAL A 216 -14.41 6.17 -4.62
N PRO A 217 -13.58 5.23 -5.13
CA PRO A 217 -13.42 3.94 -4.49
C PRO A 217 -12.85 4.08 -3.07
N MET A 218 -13.29 3.20 -2.14
CA MET A 218 -12.89 3.21 -0.74
C MET A 218 -11.37 3.28 -0.52
N LEU A 219 -10.61 2.64 -1.40
CA LEU A 219 -9.14 2.62 -1.37
C LEU A 219 -8.51 4.02 -1.34
N TYR A 220 -9.13 5.01 -2.00
CA TYR A 220 -8.62 6.37 -2.15
C TYR A 220 -9.29 7.38 -1.19
N ALA A 221 -10.38 7.02 -0.54
CA ALA A 221 -11.22 7.97 0.18
C ALA A 221 -10.43 8.74 1.28
N ARG A 222 -9.44 8.11 1.92
CA ARG A 222 -8.55 8.74 2.90
C ARG A 222 -7.68 9.88 2.35
N PHE A 223 -7.62 10.07 1.03
CA PHE A 223 -6.89 11.17 0.39
C PHE A 223 -7.74 12.42 0.17
N LEU A 224 -9.06 12.29 0.27
CA LEU A 224 -10.03 13.36 0.01
C LEU A 224 -9.92 14.61 0.92
N PRO A 225 -9.33 14.54 2.13
CA PRO A 225 -9.11 15.76 2.90
C PRO A 225 -8.25 16.80 2.19
N LEU A 226 -7.46 16.39 1.18
CA LEU A 226 -6.66 17.31 0.36
C LEU A 226 -7.51 18.32 -0.42
N ASP A 227 -8.73 17.92 -0.84
CA ASP A 227 -9.69 18.76 -1.56
C ASP A 227 -10.73 19.44 -0.65
N ASP A 228 -10.73 19.14 0.67
CA ASP A 228 -11.74 19.66 1.59
C ASP A 228 -11.41 21.11 2.00
N PRO A 229 -12.27 22.09 1.68
CA PRO A 229 -12.02 23.49 2.02
C PRO A 229 -11.99 23.79 3.52
N THR A 230 -12.48 22.90 4.37
CA THR A 230 -12.47 23.03 5.84
C THR A 230 -11.21 22.49 6.49
N VAL A 231 -10.36 21.82 5.71
CA VAL A 231 -9.12 21.18 6.15
C VAL A 231 -7.92 22.06 5.87
N ALA A 232 -7.08 22.27 6.86
CA ALA A 232 -5.80 22.94 6.69
C ALA A 232 -4.70 21.94 6.29
N ARG A 233 -4.70 20.78 6.93
CA ARG A 233 -3.71 19.72 6.72
C ARG A 233 -4.28 18.35 7.09
N PHE A 234 -3.71 17.33 6.49
CA PHE A 234 -4.14 15.96 6.77
C PHE A 234 -2.97 14.97 6.77
N LEU A 235 -3.22 13.82 7.39
CA LEU A 235 -2.39 12.62 7.33
C LEU A 235 -3.25 11.48 6.79
N SER A 236 -2.71 10.70 5.85
CA SER A 236 -3.31 9.45 5.39
C SER A 236 -2.75 8.29 6.19
N ARG A 237 -3.61 7.47 6.80
CA ARG A 237 -3.23 6.33 7.62
C ARG A 237 -4.09 5.10 7.32
N ASP A 238 -3.53 3.91 7.57
CA ASP A 238 -4.25 2.65 7.53
C ASP A 238 -4.80 2.29 8.90
N CYS A 239 -5.99 1.67 8.94
CA CYS A 239 -6.59 1.26 10.21
C CYS A 239 -5.81 0.15 10.92
N ASP A 240 -5.07 -0.71 10.20
CA ASP A 240 -4.28 -1.80 10.77
C ASP A 240 -2.88 -1.39 11.23
N SER A 241 -2.42 -0.17 10.95
CA SER A 241 -1.26 0.47 11.54
C SER A 241 -1.62 1.22 12.82
N ARG A 242 -0.65 1.41 13.73
CA ARG A 242 -0.86 2.12 14.99
C ARG A 242 -0.25 3.50 14.97
N LEU A 243 -1.04 4.50 15.36
CA LEU A 243 -0.53 5.83 15.68
C LEU A 243 0.41 5.73 16.88
N ASN A 244 1.55 6.42 16.83
CA ASN A 244 2.56 6.36 17.88
C ASN A 244 3.33 7.68 18.02
N ASP A 245 4.00 7.85 19.18
CA ASP A 245 4.72 9.09 19.53
C ASP A 245 5.92 9.34 18.60
N ALA A 246 6.60 8.30 18.11
CA ALA A 246 7.74 8.46 17.22
C ALA A 246 7.30 9.05 15.87
N GLU A 247 6.22 8.53 15.29
CA GLU A 247 5.63 9.09 14.08
C GLU A 247 5.11 10.51 14.28
N ALA A 248 4.47 10.79 15.42
CA ALA A 248 4.00 12.13 15.75
C ALA A 248 5.16 13.14 15.84
N GLY A 249 6.34 12.70 16.31
CA GLY A 249 7.56 13.50 16.30
C GLY A 249 7.94 13.92 14.87
N LEU A 250 7.93 12.99 13.91
CA LEU A 250 8.22 13.30 12.49
C LEU A 250 7.18 14.25 11.88
N VAL A 251 5.91 14.08 12.25
CA VAL A 251 4.84 15.00 11.83
C VAL A 251 5.07 16.41 12.40
N ALA A 252 5.47 16.53 13.66
CA ALA A 252 5.78 17.82 14.27
C ALA A 252 7.00 18.50 13.61
N GLU A 253 7.99 17.74 13.17
CA GLU A 253 9.12 18.25 12.38
C GLU A 253 8.64 18.75 11.00
N TRP A 254 7.79 18.00 10.33
CA TRP A 254 7.17 18.44 9.08
C TRP A 254 6.39 19.75 9.26
N GLU A 255 5.57 19.85 10.30
CA GLU A 255 4.80 21.08 10.58
C GLU A 255 5.71 22.30 10.74
N LYS A 256 6.83 22.13 11.45
CA LYS A 256 7.83 23.21 11.68
C LYS A 256 8.59 23.57 10.39
N SER A 257 8.81 22.61 9.50
CA SER A 257 9.56 22.83 8.26
C SER A 257 8.85 23.75 7.26
N GLY A 258 7.53 23.88 7.38
CA GLY A 258 6.70 24.64 6.42
C GLY A 258 6.53 23.94 5.06
N ALA A 259 7.08 22.74 4.86
CA ALA A 259 6.93 21.98 3.61
C ALA A 259 5.44 21.67 3.36
N PRO A 260 4.94 21.82 2.13
CA PRO A 260 3.55 21.55 1.81
C PRO A 260 3.14 20.08 2.00
N PHE A 261 4.08 19.14 1.81
CA PHE A 261 3.80 17.70 1.90
C PHE A 261 4.79 16.99 2.80
N HIS A 262 4.35 15.88 3.35
CA HIS A 262 5.12 14.99 4.20
C HIS A 262 5.02 13.56 3.70
N VAL A 263 6.14 12.86 3.64
CA VAL A 263 6.23 11.43 3.30
C VAL A 263 7.12 10.73 4.32
N ILE A 264 6.72 9.54 4.76
CA ILE A 264 7.50 8.70 5.67
C ILE A 264 7.79 7.37 4.97
N ARG A 265 9.04 6.93 4.98
CA ARG A 265 9.51 5.60 4.57
C ARG A 265 10.37 5.03 5.68
N ASP A 266 9.76 4.30 6.59
CA ASP A 266 10.35 3.85 7.85
C ASP A 266 10.87 2.41 7.82
N HIS A 267 10.67 1.69 6.71
CA HIS A 267 11.00 0.28 6.61
C HIS A 267 11.74 -0.03 5.30
N VAL A 268 12.65 -1.02 5.36
CA VAL A 268 13.45 -1.46 4.19
C VAL A 268 12.59 -1.93 3.00
N LEU A 269 11.36 -2.35 3.23
CA LEU A 269 10.43 -2.73 2.18
C LEU A 269 9.61 -1.56 1.62
N HIS A 270 9.67 -0.37 2.22
CA HIS A 270 8.96 0.83 1.78
C HIS A 270 9.75 1.55 0.68
N THR A 271 9.63 1.08 -0.54
CA THR A 271 10.36 1.58 -1.72
C THR A 271 9.46 2.23 -2.78
N GLU A 272 8.21 2.48 -2.43
CA GLU A 272 7.35 3.35 -3.24
C GLU A 272 7.68 4.82 -2.94
N PRO A 273 7.62 5.73 -3.92
CA PRO A 273 7.82 7.16 -3.69
C PRO A 273 6.95 7.72 -2.56
N ILE A 274 5.69 7.30 -2.51
CA ILE A 274 4.73 7.61 -1.45
C ILE A 274 4.06 6.31 -1.01
N MET A 275 4.16 5.99 0.29
CA MET A 275 3.38 4.89 0.89
C MET A 275 1.96 5.37 1.18
N GLY A 276 0.94 4.62 0.78
CA GLY A 276 -0.47 5.01 0.88
C GLY A 276 -0.92 5.43 2.29
N GLN A 277 -0.31 4.84 3.32
CA GLN A 277 -0.63 5.09 4.72
C GLN A 277 0.36 6.01 5.46
N LEU A 278 1.42 6.48 4.82
CA LEU A 278 2.51 7.20 5.49
C LEU A 278 2.85 8.51 4.78
N TRP A 279 1.83 9.30 4.51
CA TRP A 279 1.99 10.64 3.94
C TRP A 279 0.93 11.60 4.45
N GLY A 280 1.14 12.86 4.16
CA GLY A 280 0.20 13.92 4.45
C GLY A 280 0.53 15.18 3.67
N GLY A 281 -0.30 16.19 3.81
CA GLY A 281 -0.11 17.45 3.12
C GLY A 281 -1.03 18.56 3.63
N ARG A 282 -0.74 19.74 3.18
CA ARG A 282 -1.60 20.93 3.35
C ARG A 282 -2.65 20.89 2.25
N ALA A 283 -3.90 21.10 2.62
CA ALA A 283 -5.05 21.01 1.71
C ALA A 283 -5.21 22.23 0.76
N ASP A 284 -4.36 23.22 0.90
CA ASP A 284 -4.42 24.48 0.14
C ASP A 284 -3.32 24.63 -0.92
N CYS A 285 -2.69 23.54 -1.31
CA CYS A 285 -1.55 23.53 -2.24
C CYS A 285 -1.92 23.41 -3.72
N GLY A 286 -3.21 23.50 -4.07
CA GLY A 286 -3.66 23.48 -5.47
C GLY A 286 -3.59 22.11 -6.15
N VAL A 287 -3.54 21.01 -5.37
CA VAL A 287 -3.69 19.65 -5.88
C VAL A 287 -5.16 19.27 -5.85
N ASP A 288 -5.72 18.91 -6.98
CA ASP A 288 -7.05 18.31 -7.11
C ASP A 288 -6.89 16.78 -7.06
N ILE A 289 -7.08 16.20 -5.85
CA ILE A 289 -6.87 14.78 -5.66
C ILE A 289 -7.96 13.95 -6.33
N ARG A 290 -9.19 14.46 -6.45
CA ARG A 290 -10.28 13.78 -7.18
C ARG A 290 -9.94 13.60 -8.65
N ALA A 291 -9.46 14.65 -9.30
CA ALA A 291 -9.03 14.56 -10.69
C ALA A 291 -7.90 13.54 -10.88
N LEU A 292 -6.92 13.47 -9.94
CA LEU A 292 -5.86 12.46 -10.01
C LEU A 292 -6.39 11.03 -9.83
N ILE A 293 -7.37 10.85 -8.95
CA ILE A 293 -8.04 9.55 -8.74
C ILE A 293 -8.79 9.14 -10.02
N GLU A 294 -9.55 10.04 -10.63
CA GLU A 294 -10.31 9.76 -11.85
C GLU A 294 -9.41 9.33 -13.01
N GLU A 295 -8.23 9.90 -13.14
CA GLU A 295 -7.26 9.56 -14.19
C GLU A 295 -6.71 8.12 -14.11
N LEU A 296 -6.69 7.51 -12.92
CA LEU A 296 -6.07 6.19 -12.70
C LEU A 296 -6.87 5.30 -11.76
N SER A 297 -8.11 5.62 -11.41
CA SER A 297 -8.85 4.86 -10.42
C SER A 297 -9.10 3.42 -10.83
N SER A 298 -8.86 2.52 -9.88
CA SER A 298 -9.23 1.12 -9.94
C SER A 298 -9.48 0.65 -8.51
N SER A 299 -10.49 -0.18 -8.31
CA SER A 299 -10.75 -0.81 -7.01
C SER A 299 -9.76 -1.93 -6.65
N LYS A 300 -8.80 -2.24 -7.53
CA LYS A 300 -7.79 -3.27 -7.29
C LYS A 300 -6.78 -2.83 -6.25
N TYR A 301 -6.40 -3.77 -5.39
CA TYR A 301 -5.35 -3.58 -4.39
C TYR A 301 -4.05 -3.05 -5.01
N GLY A 302 -3.44 -2.05 -4.38
CA GLY A 302 -2.19 -1.41 -4.80
C GLY A 302 -2.32 -0.32 -5.87
N TYR A 303 -3.51 -0.09 -6.42
CA TYR A 303 -3.70 0.99 -7.40
C TYR A 303 -3.65 2.39 -6.78
N ASP A 304 -3.93 2.52 -5.48
CA ASP A 304 -3.71 3.75 -4.73
C ASP A 304 -2.23 4.13 -4.72
N GLN A 305 -1.33 3.17 -4.53
CA GLN A 305 0.11 3.41 -4.58
C GLN A 305 0.58 3.78 -5.99
N LEU A 306 0.03 3.16 -7.04
CA LEU A 306 0.32 3.54 -8.43
C LEU A 306 -0.14 4.98 -8.72
N MET A 307 -1.32 5.37 -8.24
CA MET A 307 -1.82 6.74 -8.36
C MET A 307 -0.92 7.72 -7.62
N LEU A 308 -0.55 7.42 -6.39
CA LEU A 308 0.36 8.25 -5.62
C LEU A 308 1.74 8.35 -6.28
N ALA A 309 2.30 7.25 -6.77
CA ALA A 309 3.62 7.23 -7.40
C ALA A 309 3.64 7.97 -8.76
N PHE A 310 2.63 7.75 -9.61
CA PHE A 310 2.69 8.24 -10.99
C PHE A 310 1.89 9.52 -11.25
N LYS A 311 0.96 9.89 -10.36
CA LYS A 311 0.14 11.10 -10.52
C LYS A 311 0.46 12.16 -9.48
N LEU A 312 0.61 11.79 -8.21
CA LEU A 312 0.86 12.75 -7.14
C LEU A 312 2.36 13.05 -6.97
N TRP A 313 3.21 12.01 -6.89
CA TRP A 313 4.64 12.19 -6.62
C TRP A 313 5.35 13.17 -7.56
N PRO A 314 5.14 13.14 -8.88
CA PRO A 314 5.76 14.12 -9.79
C PRO A 314 5.40 15.57 -9.47
N ILE A 315 4.25 15.81 -8.85
CA ILE A 315 3.77 17.14 -8.47
C ILE A 315 4.44 17.60 -7.17
N ILE A 316 4.53 16.72 -6.17
CA ILE A 316 4.93 17.07 -4.79
C ILE A 316 6.41 16.82 -4.49
N ARG A 317 7.12 16.05 -5.30
CA ARG A 317 8.48 15.55 -5.10
C ARG A 317 9.47 16.62 -4.57
N ASN A 318 9.46 17.79 -5.17
CA ASN A 318 10.38 18.88 -4.82
C ASN A 318 9.83 19.78 -3.69
N HIS A 319 8.67 19.46 -3.15
CA HIS A 319 7.94 20.23 -2.15
C HIS A 319 7.61 19.40 -0.89
N ALA A 320 8.02 18.15 -0.86
CA ALA A 320 7.81 17.28 0.28
C ALA A 320 9.02 17.27 1.21
N LEU A 321 8.77 17.28 2.52
CA LEU A 321 9.72 16.79 3.50
C LEU A 321 9.56 15.26 3.58
N VAL A 322 10.63 14.53 3.30
CA VAL A 322 10.63 13.08 3.33
C VAL A 322 11.46 12.61 4.53
N HIS A 323 10.81 11.94 5.47
CA HIS A 323 11.52 11.19 6.49
C HIS A 323 11.75 9.76 5.99
N ASP A 324 13.02 9.37 5.88
CA ASP A 324 13.39 8.05 5.36
C ASP A 324 14.44 7.38 6.24
N ARG A 325 14.26 6.09 6.48
CA ARG A 325 15.20 5.33 7.32
C ARG A 325 16.39 4.78 6.52
N HIS A 326 16.18 4.46 5.26
CA HIS A 326 17.14 3.67 4.49
C HIS A 326 17.54 4.30 3.16
N TYR A 327 16.74 5.21 2.62
CA TYR A 327 16.84 5.64 1.23
C TYR A 327 16.95 7.14 1.06
N THR A 328 17.56 7.55 -0.03
CA THR A 328 17.61 8.96 -0.45
C THR A 328 17.34 9.06 -1.95
N LEU A 329 16.77 10.17 -2.36
CA LEU A 329 16.61 10.51 -3.77
C LEU A 329 17.29 11.87 -4.05
N ALA A 330 18.03 11.94 -5.13
CA ALA A 330 18.69 13.18 -5.53
C ALA A 330 17.67 14.31 -5.75
N GLY A 331 17.89 15.47 -5.14
CA GLY A 331 17.00 16.63 -5.23
C GLY A 331 15.70 16.53 -4.43
N VAL A 332 15.56 15.54 -3.55
CA VAL A 332 14.45 15.43 -2.59
C VAL A 332 14.95 15.83 -1.21
N ASN A 333 14.18 16.65 -0.51
CA ASN A 333 14.48 17.05 0.87
C ASN A 333 14.23 15.86 1.81
N THR A 334 15.28 15.07 2.09
CA THR A 334 15.21 13.86 2.89
C THR A 334 15.89 14.06 4.24
N VAL A 335 15.18 13.73 5.32
CA VAL A 335 15.67 13.71 6.70
C VAL A 335 15.74 12.26 7.18
N PRO A 336 16.89 11.82 7.70
CA PRO A 336 17.04 10.46 8.20
C PRO A 336 16.17 10.17 9.42
N ILE A 337 15.50 9.01 9.44
CA ILE A 337 14.85 8.48 10.64
C ILE A 337 15.87 7.74 11.47
N THR A 338 16.11 8.21 12.70
CA THR A 338 17.07 7.61 13.63
C THR A 338 16.44 6.68 14.66
N HIS A 339 15.10 6.74 14.82
CA HIS A 339 14.38 5.94 15.82
C HIS A 339 14.05 4.55 15.30
N GLU A 340 14.11 3.54 16.18
CA GLU A 340 13.58 2.21 15.88
C GLU A 340 12.07 2.17 16.15
N ASN A 341 11.33 1.38 15.36
CA ASN A 341 9.90 1.07 15.52
C ASN A 341 8.92 2.24 15.35
N LEU A 342 8.71 2.66 14.13
CA LEU A 342 7.63 3.60 13.75
C LEU A 342 6.25 2.94 13.62
N GLY A 343 5.97 1.93 14.35
CA GLY A 343 4.67 1.28 14.38
C GLY A 343 4.72 -0.21 14.10
N ALA A 344 3.99 -0.97 14.88
CA ALA A 344 3.76 -2.39 14.62
C ALA A 344 2.66 -2.51 13.56
N GLY A 345 3.07 -2.75 12.32
CA GLY A 345 2.15 -3.21 11.30
C GLY A 345 1.63 -4.62 11.67
N TYR A 346 0.51 -4.96 11.12
CA TYR A 346 -0.13 -6.28 11.10
C TYR A 346 0.01 -7.12 12.39
N GLN A 347 -0.77 -6.80 13.40
CA GLN A 347 -0.83 -7.58 14.63
C GLN A 347 -1.80 -8.76 14.47
N ASN A 348 -1.46 -9.90 15.09
CA ASN A 348 -2.40 -11.01 15.17
C ASN A 348 -3.61 -10.65 16.06
N LEU A 349 -4.72 -11.36 15.87
CA LEU A 349 -5.98 -11.08 16.56
C LEU A 349 -5.87 -11.11 18.10
N ALA A 350 -4.99 -11.96 18.65
CA ALA A 350 -4.78 -12.05 20.09
C ALA A 350 -4.09 -10.78 20.63
N SER A 351 -3.10 -10.26 19.91
CA SER A 351 -2.43 -8.98 20.26
C SER A 351 -3.40 -7.81 20.19
N ILE A 352 -4.23 -7.77 19.14
CA ILE A 352 -5.26 -6.74 18.96
C ILE A 352 -6.27 -6.76 20.13
N ARG A 353 -6.75 -7.94 20.54
CA ARG A 353 -7.65 -8.08 21.69
C ARG A 353 -7.02 -7.56 22.98
N LYS A 354 -5.78 -7.93 23.28
CA LYS A 354 -5.06 -7.41 24.45
C LYS A 354 -4.95 -5.88 24.45
N GLU A 355 -4.75 -5.29 23.27
CA GLU A 355 -4.66 -3.83 23.12
C GLU A 355 -6.02 -3.16 23.37
N ILE A 356 -7.11 -3.73 22.86
CA ILE A 356 -8.49 -3.29 23.12
C ILE A 356 -8.80 -3.32 24.62
N ASP A 357 -8.49 -4.44 25.28
CA ASP A 357 -8.70 -4.60 26.71
C ASP A 357 -7.89 -3.56 27.53
N ARG A 358 -6.61 -3.36 27.15
CA ARG A 358 -5.74 -2.37 27.79
C ARG A 358 -6.25 -0.94 27.66
N LEU A 359 -6.88 -0.62 26.53
CA LEU A 359 -7.45 0.69 26.25
C LEU A 359 -8.88 0.86 26.80
N GLY A 360 -9.46 -0.18 27.41
CA GLY A 360 -10.81 -0.16 27.96
C GLY A 360 -11.91 0.02 26.91
N ILE A 361 -11.64 -0.37 25.65
CA ILE A 361 -12.57 -0.21 24.55
C ILE A 361 -13.68 -1.28 24.68
N GLN A 362 -14.89 -0.86 25.07
CA GLN A 362 -16.04 -1.75 25.18
C GLN A 362 -16.87 -1.72 23.89
N VAL A 363 -16.75 -2.76 23.09
CA VAL A 363 -17.58 -2.98 21.89
C VAL A 363 -18.04 -4.42 21.87
N ALA A 364 -19.37 -4.63 21.82
CA ALA A 364 -19.95 -5.96 21.62
C ALA A 364 -19.64 -6.43 20.18
N LEU A 365 -18.55 -7.16 20.02
CA LEU A 365 -18.07 -7.56 18.71
C LEU A 365 -18.39 -9.03 18.45
N GLY A 366 -19.47 -9.25 17.71
CA GLY A 366 -19.74 -10.53 17.03
C GLY A 366 -18.90 -10.71 15.75
N ILE A 367 -17.62 -10.25 15.74
CA ILE A 367 -16.72 -10.46 14.60
C ILE A 367 -15.99 -11.78 14.82
N ALA A 368 -16.47 -12.84 14.13
CA ALA A 368 -15.76 -14.10 14.07
C ALA A 368 -14.40 -13.86 13.38
N GLY A 369 -13.34 -14.26 14.07
CA GLY A 369 -12.01 -14.23 13.46
C GLY A 369 -11.91 -15.26 12.33
N ARG A 370 -11.38 -14.85 11.20
CA ARG A 370 -10.64 -15.71 10.26
C ARG A 370 -9.26 -15.11 10.04
#